data_22268958bc8756a6b83a551b43ec51e3
#
_entry.id   22268958bc8756a6b83a551b43ec51e3
#
_cell.length_a   1.000
_cell.length_b   1.000
_cell.length_c   1.000
_cell.angle_alpha   90.00
_cell.angle_beta   90.00
_cell.angle_gamma   90.00
#
_symmetry.space_group_name_H-M   'P 1'
#
loop_
_entity.id
_entity.type
_entity.pdbx_description
1 polymer ?
#
loop_
_entity_poly.entity_id
_entity_poly.type
_entity_poly.pdbx_seq_one_letter_code
_entity_poly.pdbx_strand_id
1 'polypeptide(L)'
;MRKIVILSLGLLFFLFSCQREQKNVTQRIEVDLSHIDTVKISASRMINLETVDSSLLYDICALFKQDDRYFIWSRDNAYVFNDKGDFLFNISCKGQGPGEYLSFGCMFMEDGEVCIFDQDKQQILRFDINGKFMGVQKVLLDEDAPSPSMIIPIGTERYLSTNRFGGDYRKMPVLSFWNKDFSSQQIVKGRFMNDGIHFPDAFFVGEEGRRVLYWEPLKDTLFTVTDNFLVPEYKIDFGTYAIPEEEGAKDIYARIMYLNKPENQSCASVARFYQIDGYYIYFTFMWYDRIYLC
;
A
#
# COMPACT_ATOMS: atom_id res chain seq x y z
N MET A 1 -35.40 -65.73 -29.37
CA MET A 1 -34.66 -64.41 -29.54
C MET A 1 -35.02 -63.54 -28.34
N ARG A 2 -34.10 -63.44 -27.37
CA ARG A 2 -34.26 -62.58 -26.17
C ARG A 2 -33.58 -61.24 -26.43
N LYS A 3 -34.34 -60.17 -26.41
CA LYS A 3 -33.82 -58.79 -26.48
C LYS A 3 -33.30 -58.38 -25.12
N ILE A 4 -32.01 -58.12 -24.99
CA ILE A 4 -31.39 -57.56 -23.81
C ILE A 4 -31.51 -56.06 -23.95
N VAL A 5 -32.26 -55.44 -23.03
CA VAL A 5 -32.34 -53.98 -22.88
C VAL A 5 -31.24 -53.56 -21.87
N ILE A 6 -30.21 -52.90 -22.38
CA ILE A 6 -29.14 -52.31 -21.54
C ILE A 6 -29.67 -50.95 -21.06
N LEU A 7 -29.97 -50.85 -19.78
CA LEU A 7 -30.30 -49.59 -19.11
C LEU A 7 -28.97 -48.92 -18.73
N SER A 8 -28.60 -47.90 -19.47
CA SER A 8 -27.43 -47.06 -19.12
C SER A 8 -27.86 -46.10 -18.01
N LEU A 9 -27.45 -46.40 -16.79
CA LEU A 9 -27.59 -45.51 -15.63
C LEU A 9 -26.52 -44.40 -15.74
N GLY A 10 -26.93 -43.25 -16.25
CA GLY A 10 -26.08 -42.05 -16.26
C GLY A 10 -25.91 -41.53 -14.83
N LEU A 11 -24.73 -41.76 -14.26
CA LEU A 11 -24.32 -41.20 -12.97
C LEU A 11 -24.02 -39.71 -13.14
N LEU A 12 -24.99 -38.84 -12.88
CA LEU A 12 -24.80 -37.40 -12.79
C LEU A 12 -24.02 -37.12 -11.49
N PHE A 13 -22.72 -37.00 -11.60
CA PHE A 13 -21.92 -36.38 -10.55
C PHE A 13 -22.26 -34.89 -10.54
N PHE A 14 -23.16 -34.47 -9.68
CA PHE A 14 -23.26 -33.09 -9.22
C PHE A 14 -22.00 -32.83 -8.38
N LEU A 15 -20.98 -32.24 -9.01
CA LEU A 15 -19.92 -31.58 -8.32
C LEU A 15 -20.56 -30.35 -7.65
N PHE A 16 -21.05 -30.54 -6.44
CA PHE A 16 -21.23 -29.43 -5.50
C PHE A 16 -19.84 -28.87 -5.22
N SER A 17 -19.43 -27.93 -6.06
CA SER A 17 -18.39 -26.99 -5.69
C SER A 17 -18.94 -26.22 -4.50
N CYS A 18 -18.61 -26.71 -3.31
CA CYS A 18 -18.77 -25.95 -2.09
C CYS A 18 -17.78 -24.78 -2.18
N GLN A 19 -18.18 -23.71 -2.87
CA GLN A 19 -17.57 -22.42 -2.62
C GLN A 19 -17.86 -22.13 -1.14
N ARG A 20 -16.87 -22.40 -0.30
CA ARG A 20 -16.85 -21.84 1.03
C ARG A 20 -16.88 -20.34 0.82
N GLU A 21 -18.04 -19.73 0.90
CA GLU A 21 -18.15 -18.32 1.22
C GLU A 21 -17.39 -18.16 2.55
N GLN A 22 -16.14 -17.78 2.46
CA GLN A 22 -15.47 -17.18 3.61
C GLN A 22 -16.32 -15.94 3.92
N LYS A 23 -17.20 -16.05 4.91
CA LYS A 23 -17.78 -14.89 5.56
C LYS A 23 -16.60 -14.14 6.15
N ASN A 24 -16.07 -13.21 5.38
CA ASN A 24 -15.07 -12.26 5.85
C ASN A 24 -15.79 -11.40 6.88
N VAL A 25 -15.66 -11.78 8.14
CA VAL A 25 -16.15 -10.98 9.26
C VAL A 25 -15.18 -9.83 9.39
N THR A 26 -15.55 -8.68 8.85
CA THR A 26 -14.83 -7.42 9.07
C THR A 26 -14.80 -7.16 10.57
N GLN A 27 -13.61 -7.06 11.14
CA GLN A 27 -13.45 -6.72 12.55
C GLN A 27 -13.80 -5.25 12.74
N ARG A 28 -14.71 -4.97 13.67
CA ARG A 28 -15.08 -3.60 14.02
C ARG A 28 -14.23 -3.13 15.19
N ILE A 29 -13.55 -1.99 15.01
CA ILE A 29 -12.77 -1.32 16.03
C ILE A 29 -13.57 -0.08 16.45
N GLU A 30 -14.11 -0.10 17.65
CA GLU A 30 -14.86 1.02 18.21
C GLU A 30 -13.90 2.03 18.83
N VAL A 31 -14.04 3.30 18.45
CA VAL A 31 -13.27 4.42 18.99
C VAL A 31 -14.19 5.26 19.88
N ASP A 32 -13.98 5.19 21.19
CA ASP A 32 -14.74 6.00 22.15
C ASP A 32 -14.14 7.40 22.26
N LEU A 33 -14.73 8.36 21.55
CA LEU A 33 -14.30 9.75 21.58
C LEU A 33 -14.73 10.51 22.85
N SER A 34 -15.53 9.89 23.72
CA SER A 34 -15.90 10.48 25.00
C SER A 34 -14.79 10.35 26.06
N HIS A 35 -13.86 9.43 25.86
CA HIS A 35 -12.74 9.14 26.75
C HIS A 35 -11.41 9.21 25.99
N ILE A 36 -10.93 10.43 25.79
CA ILE A 36 -9.62 10.65 25.17
C ILE A 36 -8.59 10.82 26.27
N ASP A 37 -7.72 9.84 26.43
CA ASP A 37 -6.62 9.87 27.39
C ASP A 37 -5.30 10.25 26.70
N THR A 38 -4.41 10.86 27.48
CA THR A 38 -3.04 11.12 27.01
C THR A 38 -2.23 9.83 27.14
N VAL A 39 -1.89 9.21 26.01
CA VAL A 39 -0.99 8.07 25.98
C VAL A 39 0.45 8.55 26.14
N LYS A 40 1.12 8.09 27.19
CA LYS A 40 2.58 8.27 27.31
C LYS A 40 3.27 7.18 26.47
N ILE A 41 3.80 7.58 25.35
CA ILE A 41 4.67 6.69 24.56
C ILE A 41 6.04 6.69 25.23
N SER A 42 6.43 5.58 25.85
CA SER A 42 7.79 5.38 26.31
C SER A 42 8.58 4.72 25.19
N ALA A 43 9.50 5.46 24.56
CA ALA A 43 10.42 4.89 23.58
C ALA A 43 11.33 3.87 24.27
N SER A 44 11.37 2.64 23.78
CA SER A 44 12.30 1.61 24.29
C SER A 44 13.72 1.84 23.79
N ARG A 45 13.89 2.46 22.63
CA ARG A 45 15.17 2.79 22.00
C ARG A 45 15.04 4.03 21.13
N MET A 46 16.01 4.95 21.26
CA MET A 46 16.19 6.08 20.36
C MET A 46 17.50 5.88 19.59
N ILE A 47 17.46 6.01 18.28
CA ILE A 47 18.63 5.93 17.42
C ILE A 47 18.87 7.32 16.83
N ASN A 48 19.97 7.94 17.18
CA ASN A 48 20.37 9.21 16.60
C ASN A 48 21.06 8.92 15.27
N LEU A 49 20.51 9.44 14.19
CA LEU A 49 21.13 9.30 12.87
C LEU A 49 22.26 10.33 12.72
N GLU A 50 23.40 9.85 12.25
CA GLU A 50 24.56 10.72 11.95
C GLU A 50 24.16 11.74 10.89
N THR A 51 24.41 13.02 11.19
CA THR A 51 24.05 14.15 10.34
C THR A 51 25.31 14.76 9.76
N VAL A 52 25.59 14.44 8.51
CA VAL A 52 26.65 15.03 7.67
C VAL A 52 26.01 15.52 6.36
N ASP A 53 26.70 16.31 5.58
CA ASP A 53 26.15 16.89 4.33
C ASP A 53 25.56 15.83 3.38
N SER A 54 26.14 14.62 3.35
CA SER A 54 25.69 13.50 2.52
C SER A 54 24.56 12.66 3.11
N SER A 55 24.18 12.90 4.38
CA SER A 55 23.13 12.14 5.09
C SER A 55 21.92 12.99 5.51
N LEU A 56 21.80 14.21 4.98
CA LEU A 56 20.68 15.09 5.32
C LEU A 56 19.36 14.52 4.78
N LEU A 57 18.48 14.17 5.71
CA LEU A 57 17.11 13.75 5.40
C LEU A 57 16.19 14.97 5.40
N TYR A 58 15.24 15.00 4.46
CA TYR A 58 14.20 16.03 4.41
C TYR A 58 12.88 15.52 5.00
N ASP A 59 12.50 14.32 4.59
CA ASP A 59 11.31 13.61 4.98
C ASP A 59 11.62 12.11 4.98
N ILE A 60 10.79 11.32 5.59
CA ILE A 60 10.89 9.85 5.54
C ILE A 60 9.67 9.34 4.79
N CYS A 61 9.86 8.99 3.52
CA CYS A 61 8.83 8.42 2.69
C CYS A 61 8.63 6.92 2.99
N ALA A 62 9.74 6.19 3.22
CA ALA A 62 9.71 4.80 3.66
C ALA A 62 10.96 4.47 4.49
N LEU A 63 10.81 3.49 5.37
CA LEU A 63 11.88 2.94 6.21
C LEU A 63 11.80 1.41 6.15
N PHE A 64 12.93 0.79 5.81
CA PHE A 64 13.09 -0.66 5.84
C PHE A 64 14.26 -1.02 6.75
N LYS A 65 14.11 -2.09 7.50
CA LYS A 65 15.20 -2.66 8.28
C LYS A 65 15.54 -4.03 7.69
N GLN A 66 16.82 -4.20 7.35
CA GLN A 66 17.34 -5.51 6.98
C GLN A 66 18.67 -5.73 7.71
N ASP A 67 18.75 -6.83 8.45
CA ASP A 67 19.88 -7.17 9.32
C ASP A 67 20.17 -6.02 10.31
N ASP A 68 21.38 -5.49 10.27
CA ASP A 68 21.88 -4.38 11.10
C ASP A 68 21.76 -3.00 10.43
N ARG A 69 20.99 -2.88 9.35
CA ARG A 69 20.90 -1.66 8.54
C ARG A 69 19.48 -1.13 8.44
N TYR A 70 19.40 0.20 8.38
CA TYR A 70 18.19 0.94 8.07
C TYR A 70 18.33 1.56 6.69
N PHE A 71 17.37 1.28 5.81
CA PHE A 71 17.24 1.86 4.48
C PHE A 71 16.11 2.89 4.53
N ILE A 72 16.44 4.15 4.31
CA ILE A 72 15.51 5.27 4.43
C ILE A 72 15.35 5.92 3.08
N TRP A 73 14.12 5.90 2.56
CA TRP A 73 13.78 6.69 1.40
C TRP A 73 13.39 8.10 1.82
N SER A 74 14.13 9.09 1.31
CA SER A 74 13.87 10.51 1.51
C SER A 74 14.02 11.24 0.18
N ARG A 75 12.92 11.82 -0.32
CA ARG A 75 12.82 12.45 -1.65
C ARG A 75 13.32 11.53 -2.78
N ASP A 76 14.39 11.97 -3.47
CA ASP A 76 14.97 11.30 -4.62
C ASP A 76 16.15 10.36 -4.26
N ASN A 77 16.34 10.02 -2.99
CA ASN A 77 17.50 9.26 -2.53
C ASN A 77 17.11 8.16 -1.55
N ALA A 78 17.88 7.08 -1.55
CA ALA A 78 17.87 6.09 -0.49
C ALA A 78 19.13 6.26 0.37
N TYR A 79 18.96 6.45 1.67
CA TYR A 79 20.03 6.61 2.66
C TYR A 79 20.14 5.34 3.49
N VAL A 80 21.38 4.93 3.79
CA VAL A 80 21.62 3.71 4.54
C VAL A 80 22.44 4.03 5.79
N PHE A 81 21.91 3.58 6.94
CA PHE A 81 22.52 3.72 8.24
C PHE A 81 22.68 2.34 8.88
N ASN A 82 23.65 2.19 9.77
CA ASN A 82 23.75 0.99 10.57
C ASN A 82 22.76 1.02 11.77
N ASP A 83 22.74 -0.04 12.57
CA ASP A 83 21.86 -0.18 13.73
C ASP A 83 22.17 0.79 14.89
N LYS A 84 23.32 1.49 14.83
CA LYS A 84 23.72 2.55 15.77
C LYS A 84 23.35 3.94 15.29
N GLY A 85 22.98 4.06 14.01
CA GLY A 85 22.65 5.34 13.36
C GLY A 85 23.80 5.98 12.62
N ASP A 86 24.98 5.32 12.51
CA ASP A 86 26.08 5.83 11.71
C ASP A 86 25.73 5.73 10.23
N PHE A 87 26.01 6.79 9.47
CA PHE A 87 25.78 6.84 8.03
C PHE A 87 26.76 5.93 7.28
N LEU A 88 26.24 5.08 6.41
CA LEU A 88 27.05 4.17 5.61
C LEU A 88 27.24 4.68 4.19
N PHE A 89 26.17 4.95 3.48
CA PHE A 89 26.17 5.46 2.11
C PHE A 89 24.75 5.91 1.70
N ASN A 90 24.66 6.53 0.52
CA ASN A 90 23.37 6.75 -0.13
C ASN A 90 23.39 6.21 -1.57
N ILE A 91 22.20 5.89 -2.09
CA ILE A 91 21.95 5.62 -3.48
C ILE A 91 21.29 6.87 -4.05
N SER A 92 22.13 7.68 -4.75
CA SER A 92 21.74 8.97 -5.34
C SER A 92 22.23 9.01 -6.79
N CYS A 93 21.58 8.22 -7.64
CA CYS A 93 22.00 8.01 -9.03
C CYS A 93 21.02 8.65 -10.01
N LYS A 94 20.76 9.98 -9.87
CA LYS A 94 19.84 10.69 -10.78
C LYS A 94 20.52 11.01 -12.10
N GLY A 95 19.97 10.49 -13.21
CA GLY A 95 20.52 10.72 -14.55
C GLY A 95 19.93 9.77 -15.59
N GLN A 96 20.55 9.75 -16.78
CA GLN A 96 20.09 8.96 -17.93
C GLN A 96 20.96 7.74 -18.25
N GLY A 97 22.05 7.58 -17.54
CA GLY A 97 23.02 6.49 -17.75
C GLY A 97 22.54 5.13 -17.23
N PRO A 98 23.33 4.07 -17.50
CA PRO A 98 23.08 2.76 -16.93
C PRO A 98 23.14 2.81 -15.39
N GLY A 99 22.12 2.27 -14.72
CA GLY A 99 22.04 2.32 -13.26
C GLY A 99 21.59 3.65 -12.67
N GLU A 100 21.21 4.62 -13.52
CA GLU A 100 20.67 5.90 -13.10
C GLU A 100 19.14 5.94 -13.31
N TYR A 101 18.42 6.68 -12.43
CA TYR A 101 16.98 6.91 -12.54
C TYR A 101 16.68 8.38 -12.88
N LEU A 102 15.58 8.63 -13.58
CA LEU A 102 15.05 9.97 -13.84
C LEU A 102 14.15 10.42 -12.69
N SER A 103 13.29 9.53 -12.22
CA SER A 103 12.38 9.80 -11.13
C SER A 103 12.39 8.65 -10.11
N PHE A 104 12.43 9.01 -8.84
CA PHE A 104 12.35 8.05 -7.74
C PHE A 104 10.88 7.87 -7.37
N GLY A 105 10.22 6.85 -7.95
CA GLY A 105 8.80 6.58 -7.74
C GLY A 105 8.53 5.92 -6.40
N CYS A 106 9.27 4.85 -6.09
CA CYS A 106 9.23 4.18 -4.78
C CYS A 106 10.48 3.32 -4.56
N MET A 107 10.67 2.92 -3.31
CA MET A 107 11.69 1.97 -2.88
C MET A 107 11.03 0.80 -2.16
N PHE A 108 11.54 -0.40 -2.39
CA PHE A 108 11.14 -1.61 -1.69
C PHE A 108 12.32 -2.59 -1.60
N MET A 109 12.17 -3.58 -0.71
CA MET A 109 13.14 -4.66 -0.57
C MET A 109 12.60 -5.92 -1.24
N GLU A 110 13.44 -6.62 -2.00
CA GLU A 110 13.09 -7.88 -2.64
C GLU A 110 14.33 -8.77 -2.78
N ASP A 111 14.23 -10.01 -2.30
CA ASP A 111 15.31 -11.01 -2.36
C ASP A 111 16.66 -10.53 -1.82
N GLY A 112 16.64 -9.66 -0.80
CA GLY A 112 17.84 -9.08 -0.19
C GLY A 112 18.44 -7.92 -0.99
N GLU A 113 17.77 -7.45 -2.03
CA GLU A 113 18.16 -6.30 -2.84
C GLU A 113 17.32 -5.06 -2.51
N VAL A 114 17.93 -3.89 -2.66
CA VAL A 114 17.24 -2.59 -2.65
C VAL A 114 16.74 -2.32 -4.06
N CYS A 115 15.43 -2.23 -4.21
CA CYS A 115 14.78 -1.97 -5.47
C CYS A 115 14.26 -0.54 -5.52
N ILE A 116 14.59 0.20 -6.57
CA ILE A 116 14.12 1.55 -6.84
C ILE A 116 13.31 1.52 -8.13
N PHE A 117 12.04 1.89 -8.06
CA PHE A 117 11.21 2.04 -9.24
C PHE A 117 11.38 3.42 -9.86
N ASP A 118 11.92 3.46 -11.05
CA ASP A 118 11.99 4.67 -11.88
C ASP A 118 10.68 4.82 -12.67
N GLN A 119 9.86 5.74 -12.20
CA GLN A 119 8.54 5.96 -12.75
C GLN A 119 8.56 6.52 -14.18
N ASP A 120 9.55 7.33 -14.53
CA ASP A 120 9.62 7.94 -15.85
C ASP A 120 10.23 6.99 -16.91
N LYS A 121 11.22 6.19 -16.52
CA LYS A 121 11.78 5.14 -17.41
C LYS A 121 10.99 3.84 -17.39
N GLN A 122 10.00 3.70 -16.52
CA GLN A 122 9.22 2.47 -16.28
C GLN A 122 10.15 1.26 -16.14
N GLN A 123 10.98 1.30 -15.09
CA GLN A 123 11.96 0.27 -14.78
C GLN A 123 12.23 0.16 -13.29
N ILE A 124 12.64 -1.01 -12.85
CA ILE A 124 13.10 -1.27 -11.50
C ILE A 124 14.63 -1.40 -11.55
N LEU A 125 15.33 -0.51 -10.85
CA LEU A 125 16.77 -0.62 -10.64
C LEU A 125 17.00 -1.46 -9.40
N ARG A 126 17.96 -2.38 -9.46
CA ARG A 126 18.31 -3.29 -8.38
C ARG A 126 19.72 -2.98 -7.89
N PHE A 127 19.86 -2.88 -6.58
CA PHE A 127 21.14 -2.65 -5.90
C PHE A 127 21.31 -3.70 -4.80
N ASP A 128 22.51 -4.18 -4.58
CA ASP A 128 22.78 -5.01 -3.41
C ASP A 128 22.68 -4.18 -2.10
N ILE A 129 22.76 -4.85 -0.96
CA ILE A 129 22.69 -4.20 0.35
C ILE A 129 23.85 -3.23 0.63
N ASN A 130 24.90 -3.21 -0.21
CA ASN A 130 26.02 -2.29 -0.15
C ASN A 130 25.91 -1.13 -1.15
N GLY A 131 24.77 -1.02 -1.85
CA GLY A 131 24.51 0.04 -2.82
C GLY A 131 25.16 -0.18 -4.19
N LYS A 132 25.69 -1.38 -4.47
CA LYS A 132 26.23 -1.71 -5.78
C LYS A 132 25.07 -2.01 -6.74
N PHE A 133 25.08 -1.34 -7.89
CA PHE A 133 24.13 -1.59 -8.96
C PHE A 133 24.25 -3.03 -9.50
N MET A 134 23.13 -3.76 -9.54
CA MET A 134 23.04 -5.16 -9.95
C MET A 134 22.37 -5.32 -11.32
N GLY A 135 21.47 -4.44 -11.70
CA GLY A 135 20.76 -4.53 -12.97
C GLY A 135 19.46 -3.74 -13.02
N VAL A 136 18.80 -3.86 -14.14
CA VAL A 136 17.52 -3.21 -14.43
C VAL A 136 16.51 -4.23 -14.92
N GLN A 137 15.31 -4.16 -14.39
CA GLN A 137 14.14 -4.85 -14.91
C GLN A 137 13.20 -3.84 -15.55
N LYS A 138 12.90 -4.02 -16.85
CA LYS A 138 11.93 -3.17 -17.55
C LYS A 138 10.51 -3.55 -17.13
N VAL A 139 9.68 -2.54 -16.96
CA VAL A 139 8.24 -2.68 -16.81
C VAL A 139 7.63 -2.54 -18.19
N LEU A 140 7.33 -3.68 -18.81
CA LEU A 140 6.77 -3.72 -20.17
C LEU A 140 5.24 -3.57 -20.05
N LEU A 141 4.73 -2.46 -20.55
CA LEU A 141 3.31 -2.15 -20.51
C LEU A 141 2.72 -2.26 -21.91
N ASP A 142 1.51 -2.78 -22.00
CA ASP A 142 0.68 -2.60 -23.20
C ASP A 142 0.34 -1.11 -23.39
N GLU A 143 0.11 -0.67 -24.63
CA GLU A 143 -0.15 0.75 -24.94
C GLU A 143 -1.31 1.36 -24.13
N ASP A 144 -2.32 0.56 -23.81
CA ASP A 144 -3.50 0.99 -23.06
C ASP A 144 -3.42 0.67 -21.56
N ALA A 145 -2.32 0.05 -21.10
CA ALA A 145 -2.18 -0.30 -19.69
C ALA A 145 -1.87 0.95 -18.84
N PRO A 146 -2.51 1.12 -17.68
CA PRO A 146 -2.20 2.22 -16.80
C PRO A 146 -0.77 2.08 -16.27
N SER A 147 -0.01 3.17 -16.37
CA SER A 147 1.38 3.20 -15.87
C SER A 147 1.41 3.13 -14.34
N PRO A 148 2.20 2.24 -13.75
CA PRO A 148 2.43 2.22 -12.32
C PRO A 148 3.01 3.55 -11.81
N SER A 149 2.57 3.97 -10.62
CA SER A 149 3.17 5.07 -9.88
C SER A 149 4.00 4.59 -8.69
N MET A 150 3.57 3.49 -8.09
CA MET A 150 4.24 2.80 -7.00
C MET A 150 4.12 1.30 -7.25
N ILE A 151 5.15 0.55 -6.93
CA ILE A 151 5.18 -0.91 -7.07
C ILE A 151 5.68 -1.50 -5.76
N ILE A 152 5.02 -2.56 -5.31
CA ILE A 152 5.47 -3.35 -4.15
C ILE A 152 5.36 -4.84 -4.47
N PRO A 153 6.30 -5.68 -3.99
CA PRO A 153 6.21 -7.13 -4.16
C PRO A 153 5.09 -7.72 -3.31
N ILE A 154 4.36 -8.69 -3.88
CA ILE A 154 3.39 -9.51 -3.15
C ILE A 154 3.77 -10.98 -3.32
N GLY A 155 4.23 -11.58 -2.23
CA GLY A 155 4.79 -12.93 -2.29
C GLY A 155 5.96 -13.01 -3.27
N THR A 156 6.22 -14.20 -3.80
CA THR A 156 7.36 -14.45 -4.70
C THR A 156 7.08 -14.20 -6.18
N GLU A 157 5.79 -14.14 -6.57
CA GLU A 157 5.39 -14.25 -7.97
C GLU A 157 4.79 -12.99 -8.57
N ARG A 158 4.46 -11.98 -7.74
CA ARG A 158 3.69 -10.83 -8.21
C ARG A 158 4.09 -9.51 -7.59
N TYR A 159 3.71 -8.45 -8.30
CA TYR A 159 3.71 -7.09 -7.80
C TYR A 159 2.28 -6.54 -7.69
N LEU A 160 2.08 -5.64 -6.76
CA LEU A 160 0.94 -4.74 -6.70
C LEU A 160 1.41 -3.34 -7.07
N SER A 161 0.64 -2.64 -7.88
CA SER A 161 0.90 -1.24 -8.18
C SER A 161 -0.30 -0.35 -7.87
N THR A 162 -0.02 0.88 -7.44
CA THR A 162 -0.90 2.01 -7.73
C THR A 162 -0.61 2.50 -9.14
N ASN A 163 -1.61 3.10 -9.79
CA ASN A 163 -1.46 3.52 -11.16
C ASN A 163 -1.38 5.05 -11.26
N ARG A 164 -0.54 5.50 -12.20
CA ARG A 164 -0.41 6.91 -12.54
C ARG A 164 -1.66 7.37 -13.29
N PHE A 165 -2.08 8.60 -13.04
CA PHE A 165 -3.13 9.22 -13.82
C PHE A 165 -2.64 9.48 -15.24
N GLY A 166 -3.33 8.90 -16.22
CA GLY A 166 -3.11 9.13 -17.64
C GLY A 166 -4.44 9.00 -18.37
N GLY A 167 -4.70 9.84 -19.38
CA GLY A 167 -5.94 9.79 -20.14
C GLY A 167 -7.19 10.14 -19.32
N ASP A 168 -8.26 9.36 -19.46
CA ASP A 168 -9.49 9.56 -18.68
C ASP A 168 -9.33 8.94 -17.28
N TYR A 169 -8.84 9.73 -16.34
CA TYR A 169 -8.63 9.35 -14.94
C TYR A 169 -9.87 8.75 -14.26
N ARG A 170 -11.09 9.04 -14.77
CA ARG A 170 -12.35 8.51 -14.25
C ARG A 170 -12.51 7.01 -14.48
N LYS A 171 -11.73 6.44 -15.38
CA LYS A 171 -11.78 5.02 -15.73
C LYS A 171 -10.55 4.24 -15.28
N MET A 172 -9.55 4.90 -14.71
CA MET A 172 -8.31 4.26 -14.33
C MET A 172 -8.46 3.45 -13.04
N PRO A 173 -8.03 2.20 -13.01
CA PRO A 173 -8.00 1.41 -11.80
C PRO A 173 -6.98 2.00 -10.83
N VAL A 174 -7.34 2.05 -9.55
CA VAL A 174 -6.43 2.51 -8.49
C VAL A 174 -5.29 1.51 -8.29
N LEU A 175 -5.59 0.21 -8.40
CA LEU A 175 -4.68 -0.89 -8.12
C LEU A 175 -4.62 -1.87 -9.29
N SER A 176 -3.43 -2.39 -9.53
CA SER A 176 -3.19 -3.48 -10.47
C SER A 176 -2.24 -4.52 -9.89
N PHE A 177 -2.56 -5.79 -10.12
CA PHE A 177 -1.62 -6.89 -9.91
C PHE A 177 -0.88 -7.17 -11.21
N TRP A 178 0.41 -7.47 -11.08
CA TRP A 178 1.29 -7.84 -12.17
C TRP A 178 2.02 -9.12 -11.81
N ASN A 179 2.30 -9.97 -12.78
CA ASN A 179 3.30 -10.98 -12.57
C ASN A 179 4.71 -10.37 -12.55
N LYS A 180 5.70 -11.12 -12.07
CA LYS A 180 7.06 -10.60 -11.85
C LYS A 180 7.76 -10.08 -13.11
N ASP A 181 7.43 -10.60 -14.27
CA ASP A 181 7.99 -10.16 -15.56
C ASP A 181 7.16 -9.05 -16.24
N PHE A 182 6.08 -8.59 -15.59
CA PHE A 182 5.13 -7.61 -16.13
C PHE A 182 4.43 -8.04 -17.44
N SER A 183 4.46 -9.32 -17.78
CA SER A 183 3.81 -9.84 -19.00
C SER A 183 2.29 -9.92 -18.90
N SER A 184 1.74 -9.86 -17.71
CA SER A 184 0.29 -9.83 -17.49
C SER A 184 -0.11 -8.87 -16.38
N GLN A 185 -1.24 -8.24 -16.58
CA GLN A 185 -1.85 -7.33 -15.61
C GLN A 185 -3.26 -7.80 -15.25
N GLN A 186 -3.56 -7.79 -13.97
CA GLN A 186 -4.93 -7.94 -13.47
C GLN A 186 -5.35 -6.65 -12.78
N ILE A 187 -6.34 -5.99 -13.35
CA ILE A 187 -6.88 -4.77 -12.79
C ILE A 187 -7.77 -5.12 -11.58
N VAL A 188 -7.44 -4.58 -10.43
CA VAL A 188 -8.32 -4.59 -9.28
C VAL A 188 -9.29 -3.44 -9.45
N LYS A 189 -10.59 -3.74 -9.57
CA LYS A 189 -11.63 -2.72 -9.61
C LYS A 189 -11.68 -2.00 -8.27
N GLY A 190 -10.88 -0.95 -8.15
CA GLY A 190 -10.98 0.01 -7.06
C GLY A 190 -11.95 1.13 -7.44
N ARG A 191 -12.35 1.96 -6.47
CA ARG A 191 -13.01 3.22 -6.79
C ARG A 191 -12.02 4.15 -7.48
N PHE A 192 -12.47 4.74 -8.56
CA PHE A 192 -11.71 5.76 -9.28
C PHE A 192 -11.57 7.00 -8.40
N MET A 193 -10.37 7.54 -8.29
CA MET A 193 -10.15 8.87 -7.73
C MET A 193 -10.53 9.90 -8.81
N ASN A 194 -11.57 10.67 -8.52
CA ASN A 194 -12.25 11.49 -9.53
C ASN A 194 -11.62 12.87 -9.76
N ASP A 195 -10.57 13.26 -9.03
CA ASP A 195 -10.28 14.67 -8.81
C ASP A 195 -8.80 15.06 -8.86
N GLY A 196 -7.94 14.16 -9.31
CA GLY A 196 -6.50 14.47 -9.42
C GLY A 196 -5.80 14.71 -8.08
N ILE A 197 -6.47 14.49 -6.95
CA ILE A 197 -5.83 14.54 -5.64
C ILE A 197 -5.07 13.22 -5.45
N HIS A 198 -3.74 13.32 -5.49
CA HIS A 198 -2.87 12.20 -5.23
C HIS A 198 -2.62 12.12 -3.72
N PHE A 199 -3.07 11.02 -3.11
CA PHE A 199 -2.64 10.67 -1.76
C PHE A 199 -1.52 9.64 -1.89
N PRO A 200 -0.28 10.02 -1.59
CA PRO A 200 0.78 9.04 -1.40
C PRO A 200 0.38 8.15 -0.22
N ASP A 201 0.86 6.91 -0.19
CA ASP A 201 0.81 6.05 0.98
C ASP A 201 -0.49 5.29 1.27
N ALA A 202 -1.19 4.83 0.23
CA ALA A 202 -2.29 3.89 0.43
C ALA A 202 -1.84 2.45 0.78
N PHE A 203 -0.52 2.19 0.83
CA PHE A 203 0.01 0.85 1.07
C PHE A 203 0.77 0.76 2.38
N PHE A 204 0.54 -0.35 3.05
CA PHE A 204 1.33 -0.79 4.21
C PHE A 204 1.84 -2.19 3.92
N VAL A 205 3.13 -2.37 3.93
CA VAL A 205 3.76 -3.68 3.88
C VAL A 205 4.03 -4.09 5.31
N GLY A 206 3.42 -5.21 5.74
CA GLY A 206 3.76 -5.82 7.01
C GLY A 206 5.19 -6.37 7.01
N GLU A 207 5.75 -6.60 8.18
CA GLU A 207 7.03 -7.28 8.33
C GLU A 207 7.06 -8.58 7.52
N GLU A 208 8.17 -8.86 6.85
CA GLU A 208 8.42 -10.01 5.98
C GLU A 208 7.65 -10.06 4.65
N GLY A 209 7.01 -8.96 4.21
CA GLY A 209 6.33 -8.93 2.90
C GLY A 209 5.13 -9.86 2.76
N ARG A 210 4.67 -10.46 3.88
CA ARG A 210 3.61 -11.49 3.85
C ARG A 210 2.20 -10.94 3.83
N ARG A 211 2.00 -9.71 4.31
CA ARG A 211 0.68 -9.10 4.41
C ARG A 211 0.72 -7.67 3.90
N VAL A 212 -0.04 -7.40 2.86
CA VAL A 212 -0.22 -6.07 2.32
C VAL A 212 -1.60 -5.57 2.69
N LEU A 213 -1.64 -4.44 3.34
CA LEU A 213 -2.87 -3.75 3.69
C LEU A 213 -3.08 -2.57 2.73
N TYR A 214 -4.32 -2.31 2.40
CA TYR A 214 -4.74 -1.20 1.57
C TYR A 214 -5.82 -0.38 2.25
N TRP A 215 -5.67 0.92 2.20
CA TRP A 215 -6.64 1.86 2.73
C TRP A 215 -6.85 3.03 1.75
N GLU A 216 -8.09 3.43 1.57
CA GLU A 216 -8.43 4.65 0.83
C GLU A 216 -8.55 5.82 1.81
N PRO A 217 -7.91 6.98 1.51
CA PRO A 217 -7.99 8.17 2.37
C PRO A 217 -9.42 8.56 2.74
N LEU A 218 -9.61 8.97 3.98
CA LEU A 218 -10.91 9.33 4.58
C LEU A 218 -11.96 8.20 4.60
N LYS A 219 -11.55 6.94 4.37
CA LYS A 219 -12.38 5.76 4.57
C LYS A 219 -12.14 5.18 5.95
N ASP A 220 -13.17 4.56 6.47
CA ASP A 220 -13.15 3.86 7.75
C ASP A 220 -12.72 2.38 7.65
N THR A 221 -12.49 1.89 6.44
CA THR A 221 -12.25 0.47 6.17
C THR A 221 -10.83 0.24 5.68
N LEU A 222 -10.14 -0.67 6.35
CA LEU A 222 -8.82 -1.18 5.98
C LEU A 222 -8.99 -2.56 5.35
N PHE A 223 -8.37 -2.76 4.19
CA PHE A 223 -8.47 -3.97 3.40
C PHE A 223 -7.17 -4.76 3.46
N THR A 224 -7.26 -6.08 3.51
CA THR A 224 -6.14 -6.96 3.15
C THR A 224 -6.15 -7.18 1.64
N VAL A 225 -4.98 -7.01 1.05
CA VAL A 225 -4.74 -7.34 -0.35
C VAL A 225 -4.47 -8.82 -0.45
N THR A 226 -5.34 -9.54 -1.15
CA THR A 226 -5.15 -10.95 -1.48
C THR A 226 -4.70 -11.07 -2.92
N ASP A 227 -4.42 -12.28 -3.35
CA ASP A 227 -3.95 -12.57 -4.69
C ASP A 227 -4.83 -12.04 -5.82
N ASN A 228 -6.09 -11.77 -5.59
CA ASN A 228 -7.02 -11.39 -6.66
C ASN A 228 -7.99 -10.27 -6.29
N PHE A 229 -8.10 -9.88 -5.02
CA PHE A 229 -9.10 -8.91 -4.57
C PHE A 229 -8.76 -8.28 -3.22
N LEU A 230 -9.44 -7.19 -2.92
CA LEU A 230 -9.40 -6.53 -1.63
C LEU A 230 -10.44 -7.14 -0.70
N VAL A 231 -9.99 -7.60 0.46
CA VAL A 231 -10.85 -8.17 1.50
C VAL A 231 -10.95 -7.16 2.64
N PRO A 232 -12.14 -6.64 2.96
CA PRO A 232 -12.31 -5.76 4.11
C PRO A 232 -11.97 -6.54 5.39
N GLU A 233 -11.04 -6.00 6.16
CA GLU A 233 -10.55 -6.66 7.37
C GLU A 233 -10.92 -5.92 8.63
N TYR A 234 -10.68 -4.62 8.67
CA TYR A 234 -11.04 -3.78 9.81
C TYR A 234 -11.95 -2.64 9.38
N LYS A 235 -12.93 -2.34 10.19
CA LYS A 235 -13.76 -1.15 10.08
C LYS A 235 -13.62 -0.33 11.35
N ILE A 236 -13.15 0.92 11.21
CA ILE A 236 -13.06 1.87 12.32
C ILE A 236 -14.42 2.51 12.51
N ASP A 237 -14.92 2.44 13.71
CA ASP A 237 -16.24 2.96 14.05
C ASP A 237 -16.13 4.09 15.07
N PHE A 238 -16.47 5.29 14.62
CA PHE A 238 -16.51 6.49 15.44
C PHE A 238 -17.90 6.76 16.05
N GLY A 239 -18.81 5.78 16.00
CA GLY A 239 -20.17 5.92 16.52
C GLY A 239 -20.93 7.09 15.89
N THR A 240 -21.45 7.97 16.70
CA THR A 240 -22.22 9.16 16.27
C THR A 240 -21.36 10.21 15.56
N TYR A 241 -20.04 10.11 15.64
CA TYR A 241 -19.08 11.00 14.98
C TYR A 241 -18.60 10.45 13.63
N ALA A 242 -19.07 9.30 13.21
CA ALA A 242 -18.71 8.74 11.89
C ALA A 242 -19.26 9.62 10.75
N ILE A 243 -18.56 9.66 9.62
CA ILE A 243 -19.10 10.24 8.40
C ILE A 243 -20.33 9.41 7.99
N PRO A 244 -21.49 10.02 7.71
CA PRO A 244 -22.67 9.28 7.24
C PRO A 244 -22.33 8.39 6.04
N GLU A 245 -22.92 7.19 5.98
CA GLU A 245 -22.59 6.18 4.97
C GLU A 245 -22.78 6.72 3.53
N GLU A 246 -23.84 7.49 3.30
CA GLU A 246 -24.12 8.13 2.01
C GLU A 246 -23.02 9.12 1.58
N GLU A 247 -22.45 9.86 2.53
CA GLU A 247 -21.32 10.78 2.29
C GLU A 247 -20.00 10.02 2.16
N GLY A 248 -19.79 9.02 3.00
CA GLY A 248 -18.64 8.11 2.94
C GLY A 248 -18.57 7.30 1.64
N ALA A 249 -19.72 7.09 0.99
CA ALA A 249 -19.81 6.41 -0.30
C ALA A 249 -19.35 7.26 -1.49
N LYS A 250 -19.29 8.59 -1.34
CA LYS A 250 -18.87 9.53 -2.38
C LYS A 250 -17.36 9.47 -2.64
N ASP A 251 -16.92 10.18 -3.68
CA ASP A 251 -15.50 10.36 -3.97
C ASP A 251 -14.79 11.18 -2.86
N ILE A 252 -13.46 11.18 -2.91
CA ILE A 252 -12.66 11.82 -1.87
C ILE A 252 -12.87 13.34 -1.81
N TYR A 253 -13.06 13.99 -2.96
CA TYR A 253 -13.29 15.44 -3.01
C TYR A 253 -14.60 15.80 -2.31
N ALA A 254 -15.68 15.08 -2.61
CA ALA A 254 -16.97 15.29 -1.96
C ALA A 254 -16.88 15.05 -0.44
N ARG A 255 -16.09 14.06 0.01
CA ARG A 255 -15.84 13.82 1.44
C ARG A 255 -15.07 14.96 2.10
N ILE A 256 -14.02 15.46 1.44
CA ILE A 256 -13.28 16.65 1.92
C ILE A 256 -14.21 17.86 2.03
N MET A 257 -15.00 18.12 0.99
CA MET A 257 -15.96 19.22 0.99
C MET A 257 -17.03 19.06 2.07
N TYR A 258 -17.44 17.83 2.37
CA TYR A 258 -18.35 17.54 3.46
C TYR A 258 -17.72 17.85 4.82
N LEU A 259 -16.51 17.39 5.08
CA LEU A 259 -15.79 17.60 6.36
C LEU A 259 -15.43 19.06 6.59
N ASN A 260 -15.18 19.84 5.53
CA ASN A 260 -14.85 21.27 5.63
C ASN A 260 -16.04 22.17 5.98
N LYS A 261 -17.27 21.64 6.00
CA LYS A 261 -18.42 22.43 6.44
C LYS A 261 -18.42 22.61 7.95
N PRO A 262 -18.69 23.82 8.48
CA PRO A 262 -18.67 24.08 9.92
C PRO A 262 -19.55 23.13 10.73
N GLU A 263 -20.72 22.76 10.20
CA GLU A 263 -21.66 21.86 10.84
C GLU A 263 -21.16 20.40 10.94
N ASN A 264 -20.16 20.02 10.15
CA ASN A 264 -19.64 18.67 10.07
C ASN A 264 -18.26 18.51 10.74
N GLN A 265 -17.73 19.56 11.39
CA GLN A 265 -16.43 19.51 12.06
C GLN A 265 -16.37 18.50 13.21
N SER A 266 -17.52 18.06 13.72
CA SER A 266 -17.60 17.00 14.72
C SER A 266 -17.44 15.60 14.14
N CYS A 267 -17.43 15.44 12.80
CA CYS A 267 -17.18 14.14 12.19
C CYS A 267 -15.71 13.75 12.33
N ALA A 268 -15.47 12.50 12.73
CA ALA A 268 -14.15 11.91 12.80
C ALA A 268 -13.85 11.13 11.51
N SER A 269 -12.61 11.19 11.06
CA SER A 269 -12.16 10.45 9.90
C SER A 269 -10.73 9.95 10.08
N VAL A 270 -10.44 8.74 9.58
CA VAL A 270 -9.09 8.20 9.61
C VAL A 270 -8.20 9.06 8.72
N ALA A 271 -7.11 9.57 9.29
CA ALA A 271 -6.13 10.39 8.61
C ALA A 271 -4.99 9.53 8.03
N ARG A 272 -4.53 8.52 8.77
CA ARG A 272 -3.47 7.62 8.33
C ARG A 272 -3.45 6.34 9.17
N PHE A 273 -3.11 5.22 8.53
CA PHE A 273 -2.77 3.98 9.21
C PHE A 273 -1.26 3.79 9.28
N TYR A 274 -0.81 3.10 10.33
CA TYR A 274 0.57 2.67 10.51
C TYR A 274 0.57 1.22 10.98
N GLN A 275 1.47 0.41 10.44
CA GLN A 275 1.72 -0.93 10.96
C GLN A 275 3.12 -0.94 11.58
N ILE A 276 3.22 -1.28 12.87
CA ILE A 276 4.48 -1.19 13.61
C ILE A 276 5.14 -2.54 13.78
N ASP A 277 4.42 -3.58 14.06
CA ASP A 277 4.92 -4.95 14.02
C ASP A 277 3.80 -5.84 13.48
N GLY A 278 3.99 -6.99 13.06
CA GLY A 278 2.98 -7.82 12.40
C GLY A 278 1.67 -8.03 13.18
N TYR A 279 1.55 -7.50 14.40
CA TYR A 279 0.44 -7.72 15.33
C TYR A 279 -0.38 -6.48 15.63
N TYR A 280 0.21 -5.27 15.59
CA TYR A 280 -0.46 -4.04 16.01
C TYR A 280 -0.64 -3.09 14.84
N ILE A 281 -1.83 -2.55 14.73
CA ILE A 281 -2.17 -1.51 13.75
C ILE A 281 -2.46 -0.25 14.55
N TYR A 282 -1.69 0.78 14.27
CA TYR A 282 -1.93 2.10 14.78
C TYR A 282 -2.50 2.97 13.68
N PHE A 283 -3.36 3.89 14.05
CA PHE A 283 -3.86 4.86 13.09
C PHE A 283 -4.02 6.23 13.74
N THR A 284 -3.91 7.26 12.92
CA THR A 284 -4.28 8.60 13.31
C THR A 284 -5.64 8.94 12.71
N PHE A 285 -6.41 9.72 13.43
CA PHE A 285 -7.68 10.24 12.95
C PHE A 285 -7.79 11.73 13.24
N MET A 286 -8.56 12.43 12.41
CA MET A 286 -8.89 13.84 12.56
C MET A 286 -10.25 13.96 13.26
N TRP A 287 -10.32 14.85 14.25
CA TRP A 287 -11.54 15.21 14.93
C TRP A 287 -11.41 16.64 15.47
N TYR A 288 -12.33 17.52 15.13
CA TYR A 288 -12.25 18.96 15.45
C TYR A 288 -10.90 19.60 15.11
N ASP A 289 -10.42 19.43 13.88
CA ASP A 289 -9.14 19.95 13.39
C ASP A 289 -7.90 19.53 14.19
N ARG A 290 -8.01 18.45 14.97
CA ARG A 290 -6.90 17.84 15.71
C ARG A 290 -6.63 16.44 15.21
N ILE A 291 -5.38 16.03 15.38
CA ILE A 291 -4.94 14.67 15.04
C ILE A 291 -4.73 13.90 16.33
N TYR A 292 -5.33 12.73 16.39
CA TYR A 292 -5.23 11.78 17.49
C TYR A 292 -4.59 10.48 17.02
N LEU A 293 -3.91 9.79 17.92
CA LEU A 293 -3.35 8.47 17.70
C LEU A 293 -4.18 7.41 18.44
N CYS A 294 -4.46 6.30 17.77
CA CYS A 294 -5.16 5.15 18.32
C CYS A 294 -4.37 3.86 18.08
#